data_6cd442dd5ca744a99fa1ba9e3573ccd6
#
_entry.id   6cd442dd5ca744a99fa1ba9e3573ccd6
#
_cell.length_a   1.000
_cell.length_b   1.000
_cell.length_c   1.000
_cell.angle_alpha   90.00
_cell.angle_beta   90.00
_cell.angle_gamma   90.00
#
_symmetry.space_group_name_H-M   'P 1'
#
loop_
_entity.id
_entity.type
_entity.pdbx_description
1 polymer ?
#
loop_
_entity_poly.entity_id
_entity_poly.type
_entity_poly.pdbx_seq_one_letter_code
_entity_poly.pdbx_strand_id
1 'polypeptide(L)'
;MIDFYFWPTPNGWKISIALEEMGLPYNVIPLRIGQGEQFTDAFERISPSHRMPAIVDHEPLGSDDSFSLAESGAILMYLAEKSGRFLPNATHARYEVMQWLLWQTTQLGPMMGQHGHFALYAKEKIPYAVDRYRYNVLRLFKELDKRLKGRDHICGEYTIVDMACWPWIVTYKSQQIDLVEFPEIRRWYDALKIRPGLRRGYDLLKDSRSSRGSEAPDEEARAHLFGEVQKVSGQVESGS
;
A
#
# COMPACT_ATOMS: atom_id res chain seq x y z
N MET A 1 -11.99 18.87 4.18
CA MET A 1 -11.74 17.75 5.14
C MET A 1 -11.80 16.42 4.40
N ILE A 2 -10.88 15.47 4.69
CA ILE A 2 -10.79 14.18 3.99
C ILE A 2 -11.16 13.07 4.96
N ASP A 3 -12.13 12.22 4.61
CA ASP A 3 -12.39 10.97 5.31
C ASP A 3 -11.51 9.87 4.70
N PHE A 4 -10.67 9.26 5.55
CA PHE A 4 -9.68 8.28 5.14
C PHE A 4 -10.02 6.89 5.67
N TYR A 5 -10.47 6.01 4.79
CA TYR A 5 -10.80 4.61 5.07
C TYR A 5 -9.50 3.79 5.13
N PHE A 6 -9.16 3.37 6.32
CA PHE A 6 -7.81 2.90 6.63
C PHE A 6 -7.80 1.62 7.47
N TRP A 7 -6.86 0.76 7.14
CA TRP A 7 -6.35 -0.29 8.02
C TRP A 7 -4.82 -0.36 7.91
N PRO A 8 -4.08 -0.68 9.00
CA PRO A 8 -2.60 -0.66 9.02
C PRO A 8 -2.01 -1.80 8.18
N THR A 9 -1.95 -1.57 6.88
CA THR A 9 -1.37 -2.44 5.85
C THR A 9 -0.43 -1.61 4.97
N PRO A 10 0.47 -2.24 4.19
CA PRO A 10 1.39 -1.49 3.32
C PRO A 10 0.70 -0.49 2.39
N ASN A 11 -0.48 -0.83 1.83
CA ASN A 11 -1.20 0.11 0.98
C ASN A 11 -1.87 1.24 1.78
N GLY A 12 -2.39 0.94 2.97
CA GLY A 12 -2.95 1.97 3.86
C GLY A 12 -1.90 2.97 4.31
N TRP A 13 -0.72 2.49 4.71
CA TRP A 13 0.38 3.37 5.14
C TRP A 13 0.89 4.32 4.06
N LYS A 14 0.74 4.01 2.77
CA LYS A 14 1.07 4.97 1.71
C LYS A 14 0.32 6.28 1.91
N ILE A 15 -0.98 6.18 2.19
CA ILE A 15 -1.87 7.34 2.28
C ILE A 15 -1.77 8.02 3.64
N SER A 16 -1.68 7.28 4.75
CA SER A 16 -1.46 7.90 6.06
C SER A 16 -0.14 8.69 6.10
N ILE A 17 0.93 8.15 5.50
CA ILE A 17 2.21 8.84 5.38
C ILE A 17 2.06 10.10 4.51
N ALA A 18 1.37 10.01 3.37
CA ALA A 18 1.17 11.15 2.47
C ALA A 18 0.38 12.27 3.16
N LEU A 19 -0.73 11.95 3.83
CA LEU A 19 -1.54 12.93 4.57
C LEU A 19 -0.71 13.66 5.62
N GLU A 20 0.08 12.92 6.39
CA GLU A 20 0.96 13.48 7.43
C GLU A 20 2.13 14.31 6.87
N GLU A 21 2.77 13.87 5.79
CA GLU A 21 3.87 14.61 5.13
C GLU A 21 3.36 15.87 4.43
N MET A 22 2.16 15.83 3.88
CA MET A 22 1.52 16.96 3.20
C MET A 22 0.88 17.94 4.17
N GLY A 23 0.57 17.51 5.41
CA GLY A 23 -0.12 18.32 6.41
C GLY A 23 -1.60 18.55 6.06
N LEU A 24 -2.21 17.63 5.33
CA LEU A 24 -3.62 17.73 4.98
C LEU A 24 -4.51 17.25 6.14
N PRO A 25 -5.57 17.97 6.49
CA PRO A 25 -6.48 17.57 7.55
C PRO A 25 -7.35 16.39 7.11
N TYR A 26 -7.47 15.37 7.97
CA TYR A 26 -8.23 14.16 7.68
C TYR A 26 -8.86 13.53 8.94
N ASN A 27 -9.95 12.79 8.73
CA ASN A 27 -10.56 11.90 9.71
C ASN A 27 -10.19 10.45 9.36
N VAL A 28 -9.80 9.65 10.36
CA VAL A 28 -9.56 8.22 10.16
C VAL A 28 -10.86 7.46 10.35
N ILE A 29 -11.23 6.69 9.34
CA ILE A 29 -12.32 5.72 9.40
C ILE A 29 -11.70 4.32 9.34
N PRO A 30 -11.55 3.65 10.50
CA PRO A 30 -10.98 2.31 10.53
C PRO A 30 -11.86 1.34 9.73
N LEU A 31 -11.25 0.59 8.81
CA LEU A 31 -11.91 -0.44 8.02
C LEU A 31 -11.30 -1.80 8.39
N ARG A 32 -11.97 -2.56 9.25
CA ARG A 32 -11.46 -3.84 9.78
C ARG A 32 -11.62 -4.95 8.74
N ILE A 33 -10.66 -5.03 7.83
CA ILE A 33 -10.70 -5.95 6.68
C ILE A 33 -10.75 -7.44 7.08
N GLY A 34 -10.28 -7.80 8.27
CA GLY A 34 -10.44 -9.14 8.82
C GLY A 34 -11.86 -9.45 9.32
N GLN A 35 -12.70 -8.44 9.48
CA GLN A 35 -14.11 -8.57 9.87
C GLN A 35 -15.08 -8.39 8.69
N GLY A 36 -14.57 -8.26 7.46
CA GLY A 36 -15.39 -8.13 6.26
C GLY A 36 -16.02 -6.75 6.04
N GLU A 37 -15.61 -5.71 6.80
CA GLU A 37 -16.20 -4.36 6.67
C GLU A 37 -16.03 -3.76 5.26
N GLN A 38 -15.06 -4.23 4.48
CA GLN A 38 -14.85 -3.83 3.08
C GLN A 38 -15.97 -4.32 2.13
N PHE A 39 -16.80 -5.26 2.55
CA PHE A 39 -17.88 -5.83 1.73
C PHE A 39 -19.24 -5.19 2.00
N THR A 40 -19.30 -4.10 2.76
CA THR A 40 -20.53 -3.36 2.99
C THR A 40 -20.92 -2.52 1.77
N ASP A 41 -22.23 -2.40 1.48
CA ASP A 41 -22.74 -1.57 0.38
C ASP A 41 -22.29 -0.10 0.49
N ALA A 42 -22.10 0.38 1.72
CA ALA A 42 -21.62 1.74 1.98
C ALA A 42 -20.18 1.91 1.47
N PHE A 43 -19.31 0.93 1.71
CA PHE A 43 -17.92 1.01 1.26
C PHE A 43 -17.78 0.66 -0.24
N GLU A 44 -18.61 -0.22 -0.78
CA GLU A 44 -18.63 -0.54 -2.21
C GLU A 44 -18.86 0.70 -3.07
N ARG A 45 -19.73 1.62 -2.64
CA ARG A 45 -19.96 2.91 -3.34
C ARG A 45 -18.72 3.81 -3.38
N ILE A 46 -17.80 3.64 -2.43
CA ILE A 46 -16.54 4.40 -2.36
C ILE A 46 -15.42 3.68 -3.09
N SER A 47 -15.36 2.35 -2.94
CA SER A 47 -14.36 1.46 -3.55
C SER A 47 -15.03 0.21 -4.12
N PRO A 48 -15.43 0.23 -5.41
CA PRO A 48 -16.11 -0.90 -6.05
C PRO A 48 -15.30 -2.20 -6.07
N SER A 49 -13.99 -2.12 -5.90
CA SER A 49 -13.11 -3.29 -5.78
C SER A 49 -13.07 -3.88 -4.36
N HIS A 50 -13.82 -3.32 -3.40
CA HIS A 50 -13.80 -3.71 -1.99
C HIS A 50 -12.40 -3.67 -1.36
N ARG A 51 -11.55 -2.73 -1.81
CA ARG A 51 -10.16 -2.61 -1.35
C ARG A 51 -9.89 -1.27 -0.71
N MET A 52 -9.16 -1.32 0.41
CA MET A 52 -8.58 -0.13 1.03
C MET A 52 -7.14 0.07 0.53
N PRO A 53 -6.60 1.31 0.58
CA PRO A 53 -7.22 2.53 1.09
C PRO A 53 -8.21 3.16 0.12
N ALA A 54 -9.13 3.94 0.68
CA ALA A 54 -9.99 4.85 -0.07
C ALA A 54 -10.15 6.16 0.70
N ILE A 55 -10.51 7.23 0.01
CA ILE A 55 -10.80 8.54 0.61
C ILE A 55 -12.14 9.08 0.11
N VAL A 56 -12.76 9.93 0.92
CA VAL A 56 -13.82 10.85 0.50
C VAL A 56 -13.35 12.26 0.84
N ASP A 57 -13.09 13.08 -0.17
CA ASP A 57 -12.73 14.47 0.02
C ASP A 57 -14.00 15.33 -0.05
N HIS A 58 -14.30 16.04 1.02
CA HIS A 58 -15.48 16.92 1.12
C HIS A 58 -15.24 18.31 0.57
N GLU A 59 -14.00 18.64 0.22
CA GLU A 59 -13.59 19.91 -0.36
C GLU A 59 -12.58 19.63 -1.50
N PRO A 60 -13.03 18.92 -2.57
CA PRO A 60 -12.10 18.49 -3.62
C PRO A 60 -11.61 19.65 -4.49
N LEU A 61 -10.55 19.39 -5.25
CA LEU A 61 -10.08 20.33 -6.25
C LEU A 61 -11.10 20.47 -7.38
N GLY A 62 -11.51 21.72 -7.67
CA GLY A 62 -12.30 22.07 -8.85
C GLY A 62 -13.77 21.66 -8.80
N SER A 63 -14.30 21.28 -7.65
CA SER A 63 -15.72 20.94 -7.45
C SER A 63 -16.18 21.28 -6.04
N ASP A 64 -17.46 21.59 -5.88
CA ASP A 64 -18.13 21.77 -4.58
C ASP A 64 -18.73 20.45 -4.07
N ASP A 65 -18.86 19.43 -4.93
CA ASP A 65 -19.38 18.11 -4.58
C ASP A 65 -18.27 17.23 -4.01
N SER A 66 -18.56 16.44 -2.98
CA SER A 66 -17.60 15.51 -2.40
C SER A 66 -17.13 14.47 -3.42
N PHE A 67 -15.84 14.13 -3.35
CA PHE A 67 -15.16 13.24 -4.29
C PHE A 67 -14.65 11.98 -3.59
N SER A 68 -15.13 10.82 -4.02
CA SER A 68 -14.64 9.52 -3.57
C SER A 68 -13.55 9.01 -4.49
N LEU A 69 -12.44 8.51 -3.91
CA LEU A 69 -11.33 7.98 -4.69
C LEU A 69 -10.75 6.74 -4.00
N ALA A 70 -10.60 5.68 -4.76
CA ALA A 70 -9.87 4.47 -4.40
C ALA A 70 -8.57 4.37 -5.23
N GLU A 71 -7.82 3.27 -5.08
CA GLU A 71 -6.49 3.03 -5.64
C GLU A 71 -5.40 3.91 -5.01
N SER A 72 -4.51 3.29 -4.24
CA SER A 72 -3.48 4.02 -3.48
C SER A 72 -2.56 4.88 -4.35
N GLY A 73 -2.28 4.48 -5.59
CA GLY A 73 -1.50 5.26 -6.54
C GLY A 73 -2.23 6.52 -7.00
N ALA A 74 -3.53 6.40 -7.31
CA ALA A 74 -4.36 7.53 -7.71
C ALA A 74 -4.56 8.52 -6.55
N ILE A 75 -4.80 8.00 -5.34
CA ILE A 75 -4.93 8.83 -4.13
C ILE A 75 -3.64 9.62 -3.88
N LEU A 76 -2.46 8.99 -3.99
CA LEU A 76 -1.17 9.67 -3.84
C LEU A 76 -1.01 10.82 -4.83
N MET A 77 -1.35 10.62 -6.10
CA MET A 77 -1.31 11.67 -7.12
C MET A 77 -2.26 12.82 -6.79
N TYR A 78 -3.51 12.49 -6.45
CA TYR A 78 -4.52 13.47 -6.08
C TYR A 78 -4.10 14.32 -4.87
N LEU A 79 -3.61 13.69 -3.79
CA LEU A 79 -3.16 14.39 -2.60
C LEU A 79 -1.94 15.28 -2.88
N ALA A 80 -1.02 14.83 -3.75
CA ALA A 80 0.12 15.63 -4.16
C ALA A 80 -0.32 16.87 -4.98
N GLU A 81 -1.27 16.73 -5.88
CA GLU A 81 -1.86 17.84 -6.61
C GLU A 81 -2.61 18.79 -5.69
N LYS A 82 -3.43 18.26 -4.77
CA LYS A 82 -4.18 19.06 -3.78
C LYS A 82 -3.28 19.87 -2.86
N SER A 83 -2.17 19.30 -2.43
CA SER A 83 -1.20 19.97 -1.55
C SER A 83 -0.17 20.84 -2.30
N GLY A 84 -0.01 20.66 -3.61
CA GLY A 84 1.07 21.25 -4.41
C GLY A 84 2.46 20.74 -4.03
N ARG A 85 2.59 19.56 -3.42
CA ARG A 85 3.84 19.03 -2.84
C ARG A 85 4.12 17.59 -3.31
N PHE A 86 5.39 17.23 -3.34
CA PHE A 86 5.89 15.86 -3.58
C PHE A 86 5.59 15.27 -4.96
N LEU A 87 5.15 16.10 -5.91
CA LEU A 87 4.98 15.77 -7.32
C LEU A 87 5.47 16.97 -8.14
N PRO A 88 6.55 16.82 -8.92
CA PRO A 88 7.11 17.95 -9.68
C PRO A 88 6.17 18.38 -10.82
N ASN A 89 6.21 19.68 -11.14
CA ASN A 89 5.43 20.25 -12.24
C ASN A 89 6.13 20.09 -13.60
N ALA A 90 7.47 20.02 -13.62
CA ALA A 90 8.24 19.82 -14.85
C ALA A 90 7.91 18.47 -15.49
N THR A 91 7.54 18.48 -16.76
CA THR A 91 7.00 17.31 -17.47
C THR A 91 7.87 16.05 -17.31
N HIS A 92 9.17 16.13 -17.60
CA HIS A 92 10.06 14.96 -17.52
C HIS A 92 10.15 14.42 -16.10
N ALA A 93 10.35 15.28 -15.09
CA ALA A 93 10.42 14.87 -13.70
C ALA A 93 9.09 14.29 -13.20
N ARG A 94 7.96 14.86 -13.62
CA ARG A 94 6.62 14.36 -13.31
C ARG A 94 6.41 12.94 -13.85
N TYR A 95 6.77 12.70 -15.12
CA TYR A 95 6.63 11.38 -15.74
C TYR A 95 7.63 10.35 -15.16
N GLU A 96 8.80 10.78 -14.71
CA GLU A 96 9.71 9.91 -13.96
C GLU A 96 9.08 9.44 -12.63
N VAL A 97 8.44 10.35 -11.89
CA VAL A 97 7.67 10.02 -10.67
C VAL A 97 6.51 9.08 -11.01
N MET A 98 5.74 9.35 -12.06
CA MET A 98 4.64 8.48 -12.48
C MET A 98 5.13 7.08 -12.88
N GLN A 99 6.24 6.97 -13.61
CA GLN A 99 6.84 5.68 -13.99
C GLN A 99 7.18 4.84 -12.75
N TRP A 100 7.84 5.42 -11.76
CA TRP A 100 8.22 4.69 -10.55
C TRP A 100 7.03 4.43 -9.62
N LEU A 101 6.02 5.30 -9.62
CA LEU A 101 4.77 5.04 -8.91
C LEU A 101 4.02 3.85 -9.52
N LEU A 102 3.90 3.80 -10.85
CA LEU A 102 3.31 2.66 -11.55
C LEU A 102 4.12 1.39 -11.35
N TRP A 103 5.46 1.46 -11.41
CA TRP A 103 6.33 0.33 -11.07
C TRP A 103 6.03 -0.22 -9.67
N GLN A 104 5.84 0.67 -8.69
CA GLN A 104 5.51 0.24 -7.33
C GLN A 104 4.13 -0.42 -7.27
N THR A 105 3.10 0.16 -7.90
CA THR A 105 1.72 -0.32 -7.81
C THR A 105 1.46 -1.57 -8.63
N THR A 106 2.17 -1.75 -9.75
CA THR A 106 1.97 -2.89 -10.67
C THR A 106 2.96 -4.04 -10.46
N GLN A 107 4.10 -3.77 -9.83
CA GLN A 107 5.14 -4.80 -9.65
C GLN A 107 5.52 -4.99 -8.18
N LEU A 108 6.15 -4.01 -7.52
CA LEU A 108 6.70 -4.21 -6.17
C LEU A 108 5.62 -4.64 -5.18
N GLY A 109 4.52 -3.88 -5.09
CA GLY A 109 3.41 -4.16 -4.18
C GLY A 109 2.78 -5.53 -4.42
N PRO A 110 2.31 -5.82 -5.64
CA PRO A 110 1.72 -7.11 -5.98
C PRO A 110 2.66 -8.30 -5.76
N MET A 111 3.93 -8.23 -6.17
CA MET A 111 4.86 -9.34 -6.01
C MET A 111 5.18 -9.60 -4.53
N MET A 112 5.38 -8.56 -3.73
CA MET A 112 5.56 -8.71 -2.28
C MET A 112 4.29 -9.22 -1.60
N GLY A 113 3.12 -8.78 -2.05
CA GLY A 113 1.83 -9.26 -1.54
C GLY A 113 1.64 -10.76 -1.80
N GLN A 114 1.93 -11.22 -3.01
CA GLN A 114 1.83 -12.65 -3.36
C GLN A 114 2.90 -13.49 -2.64
N HIS A 115 4.14 -13.00 -2.56
CA HIS A 115 5.17 -13.69 -1.78
C HIS A 115 4.74 -13.84 -0.31
N GLY A 116 4.26 -12.75 0.31
CA GLY A 116 3.75 -12.79 1.68
C GLY A 116 2.58 -13.76 1.84
N HIS A 117 1.65 -13.81 0.87
CA HIS A 117 0.55 -14.75 0.90
C HIS A 117 1.03 -16.20 0.95
N PHE A 118 1.84 -16.62 -0.01
CA PHE A 118 2.29 -18.02 -0.10
C PHE A 118 3.29 -18.41 0.99
N ALA A 119 4.17 -17.49 1.40
CA ALA A 119 5.18 -17.76 2.42
C ALA A 119 4.59 -17.79 3.84
N LEU A 120 3.64 -16.87 4.16
CA LEU A 120 3.17 -16.66 5.53
C LEU A 120 1.72 -17.13 5.74
N TYR A 121 0.81 -16.79 4.83
CA TYR A 121 -0.63 -16.89 5.07
C TYR A 121 -1.29 -18.14 4.46
N ALA A 122 -0.84 -18.63 3.33
CA ALA A 122 -1.45 -19.78 2.67
C ALA A 122 -1.44 -21.02 3.60
N LYS A 123 -2.61 -21.68 3.71
CA LYS A 123 -2.76 -22.95 4.47
C LYS A 123 -1.91 -24.04 3.83
N GLU A 124 -2.05 -24.20 2.53
CA GLU A 124 -1.24 -25.11 1.74
C GLU A 124 0.11 -24.46 1.42
N LYS A 125 1.19 -25.16 1.73
CA LYS A 125 2.54 -24.72 1.37
C LYS A 125 2.87 -25.22 -0.03
N ILE A 126 3.02 -24.29 -0.97
CA ILE A 126 3.35 -24.55 -2.37
C ILE A 126 4.77 -24.01 -2.62
N PRO A 127 5.83 -24.84 -2.48
CA PRO A 127 7.22 -24.38 -2.58
C PRO A 127 7.51 -23.63 -3.88
N TYR A 128 7.01 -24.15 -5.01
CA TYR A 128 7.17 -23.49 -6.31
C TYR A 128 6.61 -22.05 -6.32
N ALA A 129 5.45 -21.80 -5.71
CA ALA A 129 4.88 -20.45 -5.66
C ALA A 129 5.72 -19.53 -4.78
N VAL A 130 6.16 -20.03 -3.60
CA VAL A 130 7.05 -19.27 -2.70
C VAL A 130 8.32 -18.87 -3.43
N ASP A 131 9.02 -19.84 -4.06
CA ASP A 131 10.29 -19.59 -4.76
C ASP A 131 10.10 -18.64 -5.95
N ARG A 132 9.04 -18.81 -6.74
CA ARG A 132 8.74 -17.94 -7.88
C ARG A 132 8.52 -16.50 -7.47
N TYR A 133 7.69 -16.25 -6.45
CA TYR A 133 7.42 -14.90 -5.99
C TYR A 133 8.63 -14.29 -5.25
N ARG A 134 9.36 -15.10 -4.47
CA ARG A 134 10.62 -14.68 -3.87
C ARG A 134 11.62 -14.20 -4.92
N TYR A 135 11.80 -14.96 -6.00
CA TYR A 135 12.68 -14.56 -7.11
C TYR A 135 12.27 -13.20 -7.70
N ASN A 136 10.96 -13.00 -7.96
CA ASN A 136 10.48 -11.73 -8.48
C ASN A 136 10.72 -10.58 -7.50
N VAL A 137 10.47 -10.77 -6.20
CA VAL A 137 10.73 -9.76 -5.18
C VAL A 137 12.21 -9.39 -5.13
N LEU A 138 13.12 -10.38 -5.10
CA LEU A 138 14.57 -10.14 -5.09
C LEU A 138 15.04 -9.41 -6.35
N ARG A 139 14.46 -9.70 -7.52
CA ARG A 139 14.74 -8.96 -8.75
C ARG A 139 14.34 -7.48 -8.62
N LEU A 140 13.16 -7.20 -8.08
CA LEU A 140 12.68 -5.83 -7.87
C LEU A 140 13.50 -5.09 -6.80
N PHE A 141 13.96 -5.77 -5.77
CA PHE A 141 14.87 -5.20 -4.79
C PHE A 141 16.22 -4.82 -5.43
N LYS A 142 16.80 -5.68 -6.28
CA LYS A 142 18.03 -5.34 -7.03
C LYS A 142 17.83 -4.13 -7.94
N GLU A 143 16.68 -4.02 -8.58
CA GLU A 143 16.33 -2.88 -9.43
C GLU A 143 16.23 -1.58 -8.61
N LEU A 144 15.52 -1.61 -7.46
CA LEU A 144 15.39 -0.47 -6.57
C LEU A 144 16.75 -0.07 -5.94
N ASP A 145 17.54 -1.04 -5.49
CA ASP A 145 18.88 -0.80 -4.93
C ASP A 145 19.79 -0.12 -5.94
N LYS A 146 19.80 -0.62 -7.19
CA LYS A 146 20.52 0.02 -8.29
C LYS A 146 20.01 1.43 -8.58
N ARG A 147 18.70 1.65 -8.51
CA ARG A 147 18.09 2.98 -8.73
C ARG A 147 18.52 3.98 -7.67
N LEU A 148 18.63 3.57 -6.42
CA LEU A 148 19.00 4.40 -5.28
C LEU A 148 20.51 4.72 -5.22
N LYS A 149 21.33 4.04 -6.02
CA LYS A 149 22.78 4.29 -6.03
C LYS A 149 23.08 5.74 -6.40
N GLY A 150 23.72 6.46 -5.47
CA GLY A 150 24.05 7.88 -5.62
C GLY A 150 22.86 8.83 -5.58
N ARG A 151 21.70 8.38 -5.05
CA ARG A 151 20.51 9.19 -4.87
C ARG A 151 19.98 9.07 -3.45
N ASP A 152 19.53 10.17 -2.89
CA ASP A 152 18.90 10.17 -1.56
C ASP A 152 17.46 9.63 -1.60
N HIS A 153 16.77 9.82 -2.74
CA HIS A 153 15.40 9.39 -2.97
C HIS A 153 15.25 8.76 -4.36
N ILE A 154 14.17 8.00 -4.57
CA ILE A 154 13.95 7.21 -5.80
C ILE A 154 13.94 8.09 -7.05
N CYS A 155 13.39 9.29 -6.97
CA CYS A 155 13.33 10.26 -8.08
C CYS A 155 14.23 11.50 -7.84
N GLY A 156 15.30 11.35 -7.05
CA GLY A 156 16.21 12.43 -6.67
C GLY A 156 15.70 13.21 -5.45
N GLU A 157 14.54 13.84 -5.55
CA GLU A 157 13.84 14.48 -4.44
C GLU A 157 12.87 13.49 -3.77
N TYR A 158 12.48 13.80 -2.51
CA TYR A 158 11.45 13.05 -1.80
C TYR A 158 10.08 13.28 -2.44
N THR A 159 9.43 12.22 -2.91
CA THR A 159 8.19 12.26 -3.67
C THR A 159 7.19 11.22 -3.18
N ILE A 160 5.99 11.24 -3.77
CA ILE A 160 4.96 10.22 -3.54
C ILE A 160 5.43 8.80 -3.86
N VAL A 161 6.50 8.63 -4.64
CA VAL A 161 7.10 7.30 -4.91
C VAL A 161 7.76 6.72 -3.68
N ASP A 162 8.50 7.55 -2.94
CA ASP A 162 9.11 7.13 -1.68
C ASP A 162 8.05 6.74 -0.65
N MET A 163 6.96 7.53 -0.57
CA MET A 163 5.80 7.24 0.27
C MET A 163 5.09 5.95 -0.13
N ALA A 164 5.10 5.61 -1.42
CA ALA A 164 4.50 4.38 -1.95
C ALA A 164 5.37 3.14 -1.71
N CYS A 165 6.69 3.27 -1.82
CA CYS A 165 7.63 2.15 -1.72
C CYS A 165 7.97 1.78 -0.27
N TRP A 166 8.20 2.78 0.58
CA TRP A 166 8.67 2.57 1.96
C TRP A 166 7.77 1.63 2.78
N PRO A 167 6.42 1.72 2.72
CA PRO A 167 5.52 0.83 3.46
C PRO A 167 5.62 -0.65 3.07
N TRP A 168 6.09 -0.94 1.88
CA TRP A 168 6.34 -2.30 1.45
C TRP A 168 7.72 -2.78 1.91
N ILE A 169 8.74 -1.91 1.82
CA ILE A 169 10.08 -2.26 2.29
C ILE A 169 10.09 -2.52 3.81
N VAL A 170 9.29 -1.80 4.62
CA VAL A 170 9.23 -2.04 6.07
C VAL A 170 8.88 -3.49 6.44
N THR A 171 8.26 -4.23 5.55
CA THR A 171 7.89 -5.65 5.74
C THR A 171 9.03 -6.63 5.41
N TYR A 172 10.24 -6.17 5.09
CA TYR A 172 11.34 -7.00 4.62
C TYR A 172 11.65 -8.22 5.50
N LYS A 173 11.57 -8.05 6.83
CA LYS A 173 11.81 -9.15 7.78
C LYS A 173 10.78 -10.27 7.65
N SER A 174 9.49 -9.91 7.59
CA SER A 174 8.42 -10.90 7.39
C SER A 174 8.48 -11.54 6.01
N GLN A 175 9.05 -10.85 5.02
CA GLN A 175 9.33 -11.38 3.69
C GLN A 175 10.62 -12.25 3.63
N GLN A 176 11.30 -12.44 4.77
CA GLN A 176 12.57 -13.17 4.86
C GLN A 176 13.65 -12.62 3.93
N ILE A 177 13.72 -11.29 3.78
CA ILE A 177 14.72 -10.58 3.00
C ILE A 177 15.72 -9.94 3.96
N ASP A 178 17.02 -10.08 3.66
CA ASP A 178 18.07 -9.38 4.39
C ASP A 178 18.49 -8.12 3.63
N LEU A 179 18.30 -6.95 4.25
CA LEU A 179 18.72 -5.68 3.66
C LEU A 179 20.25 -5.48 3.64
N VAL A 180 21.03 -6.38 4.22
CA VAL A 180 22.50 -6.38 4.05
C VAL A 180 22.87 -6.62 2.58
N GLU A 181 22.08 -7.39 1.84
CA GLU A 181 22.27 -7.62 0.41
C GLU A 181 21.88 -6.40 -0.46
N PHE A 182 21.20 -5.39 0.12
CA PHE A 182 20.67 -4.21 -0.58
C PHE A 182 21.05 -2.93 0.16
N PRO A 183 22.33 -2.54 0.12
CA PRO A 183 22.87 -1.45 0.97
C PRO A 183 22.25 -0.09 0.69
N GLU A 184 21.87 0.20 -0.57
CA GLU A 184 21.26 1.47 -0.93
C GLU A 184 19.80 1.54 -0.48
N ILE A 185 19.05 0.42 -0.55
CA ILE A 185 17.70 0.32 0.03
C ILE A 185 17.79 0.51 1.54
N ARG A 186 18.75 -0.13 2.21
CA ARG A 186 18.95 0.00 3.65
C ARG A 186 19.21 1.45 4.06
N ARG A 187 20.15 2.12 3.38
CA ARG A 187 20.46 3.54 3.61
C ARG A 187 19.20 4.42 3.47
N TRP A 188 18.50 4.28 2.35
CA TRP A 188 17.28 5.01 2.05
C TRP A 188 16.16 4.71 3.07
N TYR A 189 15.94 3.45 3.41
CA TYR A 189 14.95 3.01 4.40
C TYR A 189 15.20 3.63 5.77
N ASP A 190 16.46 3.58 6.25
CA ASP A 190 16.83 4.11 7.56
C ASP A 190 16.74 5.64 7.58
N ALA A 191 17.11 6.33 6.49
CA ALA A 191 16.99 7.77 6.36
C ALA A 191 15.51 8.23 6.39
N LEU A 192 14.61 7.50 5.72
CA LEU A 192 13.19 7.85 5.73
C LEU A 192 12.50 7.51 7.04
N LYS A 193 12.91 6.45 7.72
CA LYS A 193 12.33 5.97 8.96
C LYS A 193 12.31 7.03 10.08
N ILE A 194 13.23 7.97 10.06
CA ILE A 194 13.32 9.03 11.07
C ILE A 194 12.51 10.30 10.72
N ARG A 195 11.92 10.38 9.52
CA ARG A 195 11.10 11.52 9.13
C ARG A 195 9.84 11.63 10.00
N PRO A 196 9.54 12.80 10.58
CA PRO A 196 8.43 12.94 11.52
C PRO A 196 7.06 12.61 10.90
N GLY A 197 6.77 13.08 9.68
CA GLY A 197 5.51 12.81 8.99
C GLY A 197 5.36 11.33 8.65
N LEU A 198 6.42 10.70 8.14
CA LEU A 198 6.41 9.25 7.85
C LEU A 198 6.14 8.44 9.11
N ARG A 199 6.78 8.79 10.23
CA ARG A 199 6.56 8.08 11.50
C ARG A 199 5.13 8.21 11.99
N ARG A 200 4.55 9.43 11.99
CA ARG A 200 3.15 9.62 12.42
C ARG A 200 2.19 8.81 11.55
N GLY A 201 2.36 8.87 10.23
CA GLY A 201 1.52 8.10 9.30
C GLY A 201 1.69 6.58 9.47
N TYR A 202 2.90 6.10 9.68
CA TYR A 202 3.16 4.68 9.94
C TYR A 202 2.62 4.24 11.31
N ASP A 203 2.65 5.08 12.33
CA ASP A 203 2.17 4.77 13.68
C ASP A 203 0.65 4.93 13.84
N LEU A 204 -0.05 5.38 12.80
CA LEU A 204 -1.50 5.48 12.82
C LEU A 204 -2.12 4.09 13.11
N LEU A 205 -3.01 4.02 14.11
CA LEU A 205 -3.62 2.78 14.61
C LEU A 205 -2.58 1.67 14.93
N LYS A 206 -1.41 2.04 15.46
CA LYS A 206 -0.33 1.06 15.76
C LYS A 206 -0.77 -0.07 16.68
N ASP A 207 -1.67 0.23 17.64
CA ASP A 207 -2.16 -0.77 18.60
C ASP A 207 -3.02 -1.85 17.91
N SER A 208 -3.66 -1.53 16.80
CA SER A 208 -4.36 -2.50 15.95
C SER A 208 -3.41 -3.44 15.18
N ARG A 209 -2.10 -3.11 15.11
CA ARG A 209 -1.04 -3.98 14.56
C ARG A 209 -0.55 -5.01 15.57
N SER A 210 -0.45 -4.61 16.84
CA SER A 210 0.09 -5.48 17.91
C SER A 210 -0.78 -6.71 18.15
N SER A 211 -2.09 -6.60 17.93
CA SER A 211 -3.00 -7.74 17.94
C SER A 211 -2.82 -8.72 16.76
N ARG A 212 -2.04 -8.34 15.72
CA ARG A 212 -1.72 -9.17 14.53
C ARG A 212 -0.28 -9.71 14.52
N GLY A 213 0.57 -9.25 15.42
CA GLY A 213 2.04 -9.39 15.29
C GLY A 213 2.60 -10.78 15.59
N SER A 214 1.83 -11.73 16.12
CA SER A 214 2.32 -13.05 16.50
C SER A 214 1.43 -14.22 16.05
N GLU A 215 0.19 -13.97 15.64
CA GLU A 215 -0.74 -15.04 15.25
C GLU A 215 -1.19 -14.89 13.80
N ALA A 216 -1.23 -16.02 13.09
CA ALA A 216 -1.87 -16.08 11.79
C ALA A 216 -3.35 -15.68 11.94
N PRO A 217 -3.95 -15.00 10.92
CA PRO A 217 -5.37 -14.68 10.97
C PRO A 217 -6.18 -15.95 11.26
N ASP A 218 -7.20 -15.81 12.13
CA ASP A 218 -8.13 -16.90 12.38
C ASP A 218 -8.92 -17.27 11.11
N GLU A 219 -9.75 -18.29 11.16
CA GLU A 219 -10.41 -18.84 9.99
C GLU A 219 -11.40 -17.85 9.37
N GLU A 220 -12.11 -17.07 10.17
CA GLU A 220 -13.06 -16.05 9.73
C GLU A 220 -12.34 -14.89 9.06
N ALA A 221 -11.30 -14.34 9.70
CA ALA A 221 -10.47 -13.29 9.10
C ALA A 221 -9.78 -13.74 7.80
N ARG A 222 -9.34 -15.00 7.73
CA ARG A 222 -8.75 -15.58 6.51
C ARG A 222 -9.77 -15.63 5.37
N ALA A 223 -10.98 -16.02 5.69
CA ALA A 223 -12.07 -16.06 4.73
C ALA A 223 -12.30 -14.68 4.09
N HIS A 224 -12.35 -13.63 4.91
CA HIS A 224 -12.51 -12.26 4.43
C HIS A 224 -11.28 -11.73 3.68
N LEU A 225 -10.06 -12.07 4.13
CA LEU A 225 -8.83 -11.54 3.55
C LEU A 225 -8.42 -12.24 2.24
N PHE A 226 -8.71 -13.53 2.10
CA PHE A 226 -8.17 -14.37 1.01
C PHE A 226 -9.24 -14.99 0.11
N GLY A 227 -10.52 -14.62 0.29
CA GLY A 227 -11.58 -15.02 -0.63
C GLY A 227 -12.06 -16.46 -0.46
N GLU A 228 -11.74 -17.12 0.64
CA GLU A 228 -12.23 -18.49 0.91
C GLU A 228 -13.77 -18.52 1.13
N VAL A 229 -14.43 -17.36 1.28
CA VAL A 229 -15.90 -17.20 1.42
C VAL A 229 -16.54 -16.58 0.18
N GLN A 230 -15.79 -16.00 -0.72
CA GLN A 230 -16.34 -15.62 -2.03
C GLN A 230 -16.57 -16.91 -2.87
N LYS A 231 -17.52 -17.71 -2.50
CA LYS A 231 -18.34 -18.38 -3.49
C LYS A 231 -18.96 -17.24 -4.27
N VAL A 232 -18.40 -16.98 -5.46
CA VAL A 232 -19.06 -16.17 -6.47
C VAL A 232 -20.52 -16.60 -6.44
N SER A 233 -21.42 -15.69 -6.07
CA SER A 233 -22.85 -15.90 -6.18
C SER A 233 -23.20 -15.85 -7.67
N GLY A 234 -22.94 -16.96 -8.34
CA GLY A 234 -23.11 -17.26 -9.73
C GLY A 234 -23.00 -18.75 -9.87
N GLN A 235 -23.98 -19.49 -9.32
CA GLN A 235 -24.27 -20.82 -9.81
C GLN A 235 -24.61 -20.66 -11.29
N VAL A 236 -23.66 -21.00 -12.15
CA VAL A 236 -24.03 -21.50 -13.46
C VAL A 236 -24.86 -22.74 -13.17
N GLU A 237 -26.18 -22.60 -13.24
CA GLU A 237 -27.07 -23.76 -13.34
C GLU A 237 -26.59 -24.56 -14.56
N SER A 238 -25.97 -25.69 -14.28
CA SER A 238 -25.74 -26.73 -15.27
C SER A 238 -27.12 -27.25 -15.67
N GLY A 239 -27.70 -26.69 -16.72
CA GLY A 239 -28.85 -27.23 -17.41
C GLY A 239 -28.52 -28.63 -17.90
N SER A 240 -29.30 -29.55 -17.43
CA SER A 240 -29.44 -30.93 -17.94
C SER A 240 -29.77 -30.99 -19.42
#